data_5d44a128670371dc9ff2fe62613a20a6
#
_entry.id   5d44a128670371dc9ff2fe62613a20a6
#
_cell.length_a   1.000
_cell.length_b   1.000
_cell.length_c   1.000
_cell.angle_alpha   90.00
_cell.angle_beta   90.00
_cell.angle_gamma   90.00
#
_symmetry.space_group_name_H-M   'P 1'
#
loop_
_entity.id
_entity.type
_entity.pdbx_description
1 polymer ?
#
loop_
_entity_poly.entity_id
_entity_poly.type
_entity_poly.pdbx_seq_one_letter_code
_entity_poly.pdbx_strand_id
1 'polypeptide(L)'
;MFTYVGLITLTSEGRETLDKAPEYLDKFKKLIEEEGGVLEDTFAIMGPWDFLALVKYPDNAAAFRALAKIGKLEVIKTETFPIEKVDVFVKSLV
;
A
#
# COMPACT_ATOMS: atom_id res chain seq x y z
N MET A 1 -10.23 8.73 8.86
CA MET A 1 -9.52 8.18 7.69
C MET A 1 -9.94 6.74 7.47
N PHE A 2 -9.81 6.27 6.27
CA PHE A 2 -10.17 4.91 5.88
C PHE A 2 -8.91 4.06 5.76
N THR A 3 -9.01 2.79 6.14
CA THR A 3 -7.88 1.87 6.14
C THR A 3 -7.92 0.99 4.90
N TYR A 4 -6.75 0.79 4.30
CA TYR A 4 -6.56 -0.02 3.10
C TYR A 4 -5.40 -0.98 3.33
N VAL A 5 -5.49 -2.14 2.70
CA VAL A 5 -4.36 -3.06 2.60
C VAL A 5 -3.81 -2.99 1.17
N GLY A 6 -2.50 -2.79 1.07
CA GLY A 6 -1.78 -2.89 -0.21
C GLY A 6 -1.01 -4.19 -0.25
N LEU A 7 -1.27 -4.99 -1.26
CA LEU A 7 -0.53 -6.22 -1.52
C LEU A 7 0.46 -5.92 -2.65
N ILE A 8 1.74 -6.10 -2.38
CA ILE A 8 2.82 -5.61 -3.23
C ILE A 8 3.63 -6.76 -3.78
N THR A 9 3.84 -6.76 -5.09
CA THR A 9 4.70 -7.72 -5.78
C THR A 9 5.85 -6.96 -6.42
N LEU A 10 7.08 -7.47 -6.23
CA LEU A 10 8.25 -6.93 -6.93
C LEU A 10 8.19 -7.32 -8.41
N THR A 11 8.51 -6.36 -9.27
CA THR A 11 8.78 -6.67 -10.68
C THR A 11 10.17 -7.29 -10.81
N SER A 12 10.52 -7.77 -12.01
CA SER A 12 11.88 -8.26 -12.27
C SER A 12 12.91 -7.18 -11.95
N GLU A 13 12.64 -5.93 -12.36
CA GLU A 13 13.51 -4.79 -12.06
C GLU A 13 13.63 -4.55 -10.56
N GLY A 14 12.53 -4.65 -9.82
CA GLY A 14 12.55 -4.51 -8.37
C GLY A 14 13.38 -5.57 -7.68
N ARG A 15 13.33 -6.81 -8.16
CA ARG A 15 14.14 -7.91 -7.63
C ARG A 15 15.62 -7.74 -7.91
N GLU A 16 15.95 -7.27 -9.10
CA GLU A 16 17.35 -7.03 -9.50
C GLU A 16 17.98 -5.89 -8.71
N THR A 17 17.17 -4.96 -8.20
CA THR A 17 17.63 -3.78 -7.45
C THR A 17 17.18 -3.81 -6.01
N LEU A 18 17.04 -4.98 -5.41
CA LEU A 18 16.52 -5.15 -4.04
C LEU A 18 17.40 -4.45 -2.99
N ASP A 19 18.68 -4.27 -3.28
CA ASP A 19 19.59 -3.49 -2.45
C ASP A 19 19.15 -2.03 -2.30
N LYS A 20 18.32 -1.51 -3.23
CA LYS A 20 17.76 -0.17 -3.19
C LYS A 20 16.37 -0.12 -2.52
N ALA A 21 15.94 -1.22 -1.90
CA ALA A 21 14.62 -1.28 -1.26
C ALA A 21 14.36 -0.15 -0.24
N PRO A 22 15.34 0.29 0.57
CA PRO A 22 15.11 1.42 1.47
C PRO A 22 14.71 2.71 0.74
N GLU A 23 15.30 2.97 -0.44
CA GLU A 23 14.95 4.14 -1.26
C GLU A 23 13.53 4.01 -1.82
N TYR A 24 13.16 2.81 -2.27
CA TYR A 24 11.84 2.54 -2.81
C TYR A 24 10.75 2.66 -1.75
N LEU A 25 11.03 2.16 -0.55
CA LEU A 25 10.11 2.29 0.57
C LEU A 25 9.89 3.75 0.94
N ASP A 26 10.94 4.55 0.94
CA ASP A 26 10.85 5.98 1.22
C ASP A 26 10.01 6.71 0.16
N LYS A 27 10.20 6.40 -1.11
CA LYS A 27 9.39 6.98 -2.20
C LYS A 27 7.92 6.59 -2.07
N PHE A 28 7.66 5.32 -1.77
CA PHE A 28 6.31 4.80 -1.57
C PHE A 28 5.60 5.56 -0.45
N LYS A 29 6.28 5.72 0.68
CA LYS A 29 5.77 6.47 1.83
C LYS A 29 5.47 7.93 1.47
N LYS A 30 6.39 8.60 0.78
CA LYS A 30 6.21 10.00 0.37
C LYS A 30 5.02 10.20 -0.57
N LEU A 31 4.82 9.29 -1.52
CA LEU A 31 3.69 9.35 -2.44
C LEU A 31 2.35 9.23 -1.71
N ILE A 32 2.31 8.38 -0.68
CA ILE A 32 1.12 8.25 0.18
C ILE A 32 0.90 9.55 0.95
N GLU A 33 1.95 10.09 1.56
CA GLU A 33 1.87 11.30 2.38
C GLU A 33 1.49 12.55 1.57
N GLU A 34 1.90 12.64 0.32
CA GLU A 34 1.50 13.72 -0.59
C GLU A 34 -0.02 13.83 -0.77
N GLU A 35 -0.74 12.72 -0.64
CA GLU A 35 -2.20 12.69 -0.74
C GLU A 35 -2.88 12.71 0.63
N GLY A 36 -2.17 13.10 1.67
CA GLY A 36 -2.70 13.15 3.02
C GLY A 36 -2.84 11.80 3.70
N GLY A 37 -2.26 10.76 3.11
CA GLY A 37 -2.29 9.42 3.67
C GLY A 37 -1.20 9.16 4.70
N VAL A 38 -1.32 8.04 5.38
CA VAL A 38 -0.35 7.58 6.38
C VAL A 38 -0.01 6.12 6.11
N LEU A 39 1.27 5.82 5.95
CA LEU A 39 1.75 4.44 5.92
C LEU A 39 1.86 3.95 7.35
N GLU A 40 0.90 3.13 7.78
CA GLU A 40 0.81 2.66 9.16
C GLU A 40 1.87 1.60 9.46
N ASP A 41 2.02 0.64 8.57
CA ASP A 41 2.94 -0.48 8.78
C ASP A 41 3.22 -1.21 7.47
N THR A 42 4.34 -1.93 7.44
CA THR A 42 4.72 -2.78 6.31
C THR A 42 5.24 -4.11 6.81
N PHE A 43 4.93 -5.16 6.06
CA PHE A 43 5.32 -6.53 6.37
C PHE A 43 5.86 -7.22 5.14
N ALA A 44 6.85 -8.07 5.31
CA ALA A 44 7.20 -9.06 4.29
C ALA A 44 6.27 -10.25 4.49
N ILE A 45 5.75 -10.82 3.43
CA ILE A 45 4.83 -11.96 3.50
C ILE A 45 5.29 -13.07 2.57
N MET A 46 4.85 -14.29 2.88
CA MET A 46 5.03 -15.45 2.00
C MET A 46 3.74 -15.67 1.21
N GLY A 47 3.87 -16.15 -0.01
CA GLY A 47 2.74 -16.41 -0.88
C GLY A 47 2.91 -15.71 -2.23
N PRO A 48 1.81 -15.40 -2.93
CA PRO A 48 1.89 -14.77 -4.24
C PRO A 48 2.34 -13.32 -4.22
N TRP A 49 2.34 -12.66 -3.05
CA TRP A 49 2.83 -11.29 -2.88
C TRP A 49 4.10 -11.27 -2.06
N ASP A 50 4.88 -10.22 -2.21
CA ASP A 50 6.15 -10.07 -1.49
C ASP A 50 5.99 -9.24 -0.21
N PHE A 51 5.15 -8.20 -0.26
CA PHE A 51 4.95 -7.30 0.88
C PHE A 51 3.48 -6.97 1.07
N LEU A 52 3.15 -6.57 2.30
CA LEU A 52 1.85 -6.05 2.67
C LEU A 52 2.04 -4.70 3.35
N ALA A 53 1.26 -3.71 2.95
CA ALA A 53 1.25 -2.39 3.57
C ALA A 53 -0.13 -2.08 4.14
N LEU A 54 -0.17 -1.53 5.34
CA LEU A 54 -1.39 -0.96 5.92
C LEU A 54 -1.31 0.55 5.76
N VAL A 55 -2.32 1.11 5.10
CA VAL A 55 -2.32 2.52 4.73
C VAL A 55 -3.65 3.14 5.12
N LYS A 56 -3.60 4.38 5.59
CA LYS A 56 -4.81 5.18 5.79
C LYS A 56 -4.83 6.33 4.81
N TYR A 57 -6.00 6.59 4.23
CA TYR A 57 -6.24 7.75 3.36
C TYR A 57 -7.46 8.51 3.86
N PRO A 58 -7.52 9.83 3.64
CA PRO A 58 -8.69 10.63 4.03
C PRO A 58 -9.96 10.22 3.29
N ASP A 59 -9.84 9.78 2.05
CA ASP A 59 -10.96 9.31 1.23
C ASP A 59 -10.46 8.44 0.07
N ASN A 60 -11.39 7.86 -0.68
CA ASN A 60 -11.06 7.02 -1.82
C ASN A 60 -10.37 7.81 -2.95
N ALA A 61 -10.75 9.07 -3.13
CA ALA A 61 -10.13 9.89 -4.18
C ALA A 61 -8.63 10.07 -3.92
N ALA A 62 -8.23 10.31 -2.66
CA ALA A 62 -6.82 10.38 -2.28
C ALA A 62 -6.11 9.06 -2.54
N ALA A 63 -6.75 7.94 -2.21
CA ALA A 63 -6.20 6.61 -2.48
C ALA A 63 -5.96 6.40 -3.98
N PHE A 64 -6.93 6.75 -4.83
CA PHE A 64 -6.76 6.63 -6.28
C PHE A 64 -5.62 7.48 -6.81
N ARG A 65 -5.47 8.71 -6.32
CA ARG A 65 -4.37 9.59 -6.76
C ARG A 65 -3.01 9.02 -6.34
N ALA A 66 -2.91 8.53 -5.11
CA ALA A 66 -1.67 7.90 -4.63
C ALA A 66 -1.33 6.67 -5.45
N LEU A 67 -2.31 5.81 -5.74
CA LEU A 67 -2.11 4.60 -6.53
C LEU A 67 -1.69 4.92 -7.97
N ALA A 68 -2.22 5.98 -8.57
CA ALA A 68 -1.80 6.42 -9.89
C ALA A 68 -0.32 6.81 -9.92
N LYS A 69 0.15 7.49 -8.87
CA LYS A 69 1.55 7.86 -8.73
C LYS A 69 2.45 6.65 -8.43
N ILE A 70 2.00 5.79 -7.53
CA ILE A 70 2.71 4.55 -7.17
C ILE A 70 2.86 3.64 -8.40
N GLY A 71 1.85 3.58 -9.25
CA GLY A 71 1.89 2.80 -10.48
C GLY A 71 3.00 3.21 -11.45
N LYS A 72 3.57 4.39 -11.28
CA LYS A 72 4.72 4.84 -12.07
C LYS A 72 6.06 4.31 -11.54
N LEU A 73 6.07 3.70 -10.37
CA LEU A 73 7.24 3.03 -9.83
C LEU A 73 7.37 1.68 -10.52
N GLU A 74 8.33 1.53 -11.40
CA GLU A 74 8.49 0.33 -12.23
C GLU A 74 8.97 -0.90 -11.44
N VAL A 75 9.33 -0.71 -10.17
CA VAL A 75 9.91 -1.76 -9.31
C VAL A 75 8.86 -2.59 -8.59
N ILE A 76 7.61 -2.12 -8.50
CA ILE A 76 6.53 -2.82 -7.78
C ILE A 76 5.22 -2.80 -8.58
N LYS A 77 4.39 -3.81 -8.30
CA LYS A 77 2.97 -3.84 -8.66
C LYS A 77 2.18 -3.90 -7.38
N THR A 78 1.07 -3.19 -7.31
CA THR A 78 0.24 -3.15 -6.11
C THR A 78 -1.20 -3.53 -6.42
N GLU A 79 -1.81 -4.21 -5.45
CA GLU A 79 -3.25 -4.46 -5.40
C GLU A 79 -3.71 -3.88 -4.07
N THR A 80 -4.64 -2.93 -4.10
CA THR A 80 -5.06 -2.21 -2.91
C THR A 80 -6.55 -2.36 -2.69
N PHE A 81 -6.92 -2.71 -1.46
CA PHE A 81 -8.30 -2.97 -1.07
C PHE A 81 -8.65 -2.20 0.19
N PRO A 82 -9.85 -1.59 0.27
CA PRO A 82 -10.34 -1.08 1.54
C PRO A 82 -10.62 -2.25 2.48
N ILE A 83 -10.29 -2.07 3.75
CA ILE A 83 -10.52 -3.10 4.76
C ILE A 83 -11.24 -2.50 5.97
N GLU A 84 -11.95 -3.36 6.69
CA GLU A 84 -12.63 -3.01 7.93
C GLU A 84 -12.37 -4.10 8.96
N LYS A 85 -12.28 -3.72 10.21
CA LYS A 85 -12.20 -4.71 11.29
C LYS A 85 -13.49 -5.51 11.34
N VAL A 86 -13.37 -6.82 11.50
CA VAL A 86 -14.53 -7.72 11.49
C VAL A 86 -15.54 -7.33 12.58
N ASP A 87 -15.07 -6.99 13.78
CA ASP A 87 -15.97 -6.60 14.87
C ASP A 87 -16.74 -5.32 14.57
N VAL A 88 -16.11 -4.35 13.91
CA VAL A 88 -16.77 -3.11 13.48
C VAL A 88 -17.82 -3.43 12.41
N PHE A 89 -17.45 -4.24 11.42
CA PHE A 89 -18.35 -4.67 10.37
C PHE A 89 -19.58 -5.40 10.94
N VAL A 90 -19.35 -6.38 11.83
CA VAL A 90 -20.44 -7.16 12.45
C VAL A 90 -21.39 -6.25 13.22
N LYS A 91 -20.87 -5.30 13.99
CA LYS A 91 -21.71 -4.35 14.75
C LYS A 91 -22.55 -3.47 13.82
N SER A 92 -22.09 -3.18 12.62
CA SER A 92 -22.85 -2.37 11.66
C SER A 92 -24.08 -3.08 11.10
N LEU A 93 -24.16 -4.40 11.26
CA LEU A 93 -25.26 -5.22 10.77
C LEU A 93 -26.50 -5.24 11.69
N VAL A 94 -26.38 -4.69 12.89
CA VAL A 94 -27.46 -4.71 13.90
C VAL A 94 -27.96 -3.33 14.24
#